data_b09053cda5c712eed085155831a14cea
#
_entry.id   b09053cda5c712eed085155831a14cea
#
_cell.length_a   1.000
_cell.length_b   1.000
_cell.length_c   1.000
_cell.angle_alpha   90.00
_cell.angle_beta   90.00
_cell.angle_gamma   90.00
#
_symmetry.space_group_name_H-M   'P 1'
#
loop_
_entity.id
_entity.type
_entity.pdbx_description
1 polymer ?
#
loop_
_entity_poly.entity_id
_entity_poly.type
_entity_poly.pdbx_seq_one_letter_code
_entity_poly.pdbx_strand_id
1 'polypeptide(L)'
;SNTSRPARTAKPKPLRYGVRCIRSPYRNGFGFAVRAGLEVFEGDAVAIMMADGSDSPTDLVAYFRLLQAGYDCAFGSRFMPGAKVYDYPRYKLVLNRVVNLGIRLLFGHGYNDTTNAFKAYRRVVIENIQPLLSHHFNLTVELPLKSVVRGYSYGIVPVSWTNREAGVAKFSLSNETGSRYLFIILYVFLERHLSRGDYHRDGQ
;
A
#
# COMPACT_ATOMS: atom_id res chain seq x y z
N SER A 1 1.14 -22.29 -34.74
CA SER A 1 0.40 -23.21 -33.84
C SER A 1 0.15 -22.52 -32.51
N ASN A 2 -1.11 -22.18 -32.32
CA ASN A 2 -1.61 -21.41 -31.18
C ASN A 2 -1.99 -22.41 -30.08
N THR A 3 -1.11 -22.63 -29.10
CA THR A 3 -1.42 -23.45 -27.93
C THR A 3 -2.06 -22.57 -26.86
N SER A 4 -3.37 -22.43 -26.91
CA SER A 4 -4.19 -21.89 -25.84
C SER A 4 -4.04 -22.77 -24.59
N ARG A 5 -3.38 -22.28 -23.55
CA ARG A 5 -3.39 -22.91 -22.22
C ARG A 5 -4.82 -22.97 -21.71
N PRO A 6 -5.31 -24.16 -21.31
CA PRO A 6 -6.65 -24.27 -20.75
C PRO A 6 -6.75 -23.46 -19.46
N ALA A 7 -7.82 -22.66 -19.34
CA ALA A 7 -8.15 -21.94 -18.13
C ALA A 7 -8.33 -22.94 -16.97
N ARG A 8 -7.47 -22.85 -15.96
CA ARG A 8 -7.60 -23.64 -14.72
C ARG A 8 -8.84 -23.17 -13.95
N THR A 9 -9.94 -23.84 -14.15
CA THR A 9 -11.23 -23.61 -13.45
C THR A 9 -11.31 -24.23 -12.05
N ALA A 10 -10.21 -24.35 -11.34
CA ALA A 10 -10.25 -24.82 -9.96
C ALA A 10 -10.76 -23.68 -9.05
N LYS A 11 -11.96 -23.84 -8.46
CA LYS A 11 -12.44 -22.99 -7.37
C LYS A 11 -11.39 -23.01 -6.26
N PRO A 12 -10.97 -21.87 -5.70
CA PRO A 12 -10.04 -21.86 -4.59
C PRO A 12 -10.67 -22.62 -3.42
N LYS A 13 -9.95 -23.61 -2.87
CA LYS A 13 -10.40 -24.33 -1.68
C LYS A 13 -10.45 -23.37 -0.51
N PRO A 14 -11.52 -23.37 0.31
CA PRO A 14 -11.56 -22.58 1.53
C PRO A 14 -10.38 -23.02 2.42
N LEU A 15 -9.60 -22.06 2.91
CA LEU A 15 -8.52 -22.33 3.82
C LEU A 15 -9.07 -22.74 5.19
N ARG A 16 -8.31 -23.56 5.92
CA ARG A 16 -8.68 -24.23 7.19
C ARG A 16 -9.21 -23.30 8.30
N TYR A 17 -9.10 -21.97 8.14
CA TYR A 17 -9.41 -20.97 9.17
C TYR A 17 -10.46 -19.93 8.74
N GLY A 18 -11.38 -20.28 7.86
CA GLY A 18 -12.42 -19.36 7.42
C GLY A 18 -11.93 -18.21 6.52
N VAL A 19 -10.71 -18.29 6.01
CA VAL A 19 -10.15 -17.28 5.12
C VAL A 19 -10.80 -17.40 3.75
N ARG A 20 -11.36 -16.29 3.27
CA ARG A 20 -11.91 -16.19 1.92
C ARG A 20 -10.77 -16.01 0.91
N CYS A 21 -10.54 -17.01 0.08
CA CYS A 21 -9.64 -16.90 -1.06
C CYS A 21 -10.40 -16.43 -2.30
N ILE A 22 -9.92 -15.36 -2.91
CA ILE A 22 -10.43 -14.87 -4.20
C ILE A 22 -9.38 -15.10 -5.27
N ARG A 23 -9.83 -15.41 -6.49
CA ARG A 23 -8.96 -15.43 -7.65
C ARG A 23 -9.02 -14.06 -8.31
N SER A 24 -7.89 -13.36 -8.39
CA SER A 24 -7.83 -12.10 -9.12
C SER A 24 -8.19 -12.34 -10.60
N PRO A 25 -9.11 -11.57 -11.17
CA PRO A 25 -9.41 -11.61 -12.60
C PRO A 25 -8.30 -10.96 -13.43
N TYR A 26 -7.37 -10.28 -12.78
CA TYR A 26 -6.29 -9.52 -13.41
C TYR A 26 -5.02 -10.35 -13.59
N ARG A 27 -4.04 -9.75 -14.26
CA ARG A 27 -2.69 -10.33 -14.39
C ARG A 27 -2.01 -10.49 -13.03
N ASN A 28 -0.97 -11.33 -12.99
CA ASN A 28 -0.17 -11.49 -11.77
C ASN A 28 0.57 -10.18 -11.44
N GLY A 29 0.53 -9.78 -10.18
CA GLY A 29 1.22 -8.60 -9.66
C GLY A 29 0.64 -8.13 -8.34
N PHE A 30 1.47 -7.49 -7.51
CA PHE A 30 1.07 -6.99 -6.20
C PHE A 30 -0.13 -6.03 -6.31
N GLY A 31 -0.03 -4.99 -7.13
CA GLY A 31 -1.09 -4.00 -7.28
C GLY A 31 -2.39 -4.61 -7.81
N PHE A 32 -2.31 -5.56 -8.75
CA PHE A 32 -3.48 -6.29 -9.23
C PHE A 32 -4.14 -7.13 -8.14
N ALA A 33 -3.35 -7.81 -7.30
CA ALA A 33 -3.87 -8.62 -6.21
C ALA A 33 -4.56 -7.75 -5.15
N VAL A 34 -3.95 -6.63 -4.77
CA VAL A 34 -4.54 -5.67 -3.82
C VAL A 34 -5.83 -5.08 -4.38
N ARG A 35 -5.84 -4.62 -5.63
CA ARG A 35 -7.06 -4.06 -6.26
C ARG A 35 -8.19 -5.06 -6.29
N ALA A 36 -7.93 -6.31 -6.67
CA ALA A 36 -8.95 -7.37 -6.63
C ALA A 36 -9.50 -7.61 -5.22
N GLY A 37 -8.67 -7.48 -4.18
CA GLY A 37 -9.10 -7.53 -2.79
C GLY A 37 -9.97 -6.33 -2.41
N LEU A 38 -9.58 -5.13 -2.85
CA LEU A 38 -10.31 -3.88 -2.57
C LEU A 38 -11.68 -3.82 -3.26
N GLU A 39 -11.88 -4.54 -4.36
CA GLU A 39 -13.18 -4.62 -5.06
C GLU A 39 -14.21 -5.49 -4.33
N VAL A 40 -13.78 -6.39 -3.47
CA VAL A 40 -14.66 -7.40 -2.84
C VAL A 40 -14.66 -7.37 -1.32
N PHE A 41 -13.93 -6.46 -0.68
CA PHE A 41 -13.97 -6.38 0.78
C PHE A 41 -15.30 -5.78 1.27
N GLU A 42 -15.81 -6.29 2.39
CA GLU A 42 -17.14 -5.95 2.92
C GLU A 42 -17.07 -5.15 4.24
N GLY A 43 -15.91 -5.09 4.89
CA GLY A 43 -15.73 -4.38 6.17
C GLY A 43 -15.75 -2.85 6.05
N ASP A 44 -15.87 -2.15 7.16
CA ASP A 44 -15.82 -0.68 7.25
C ASP A 44 -14.40 -0.12 7.05
N ALA A 45 -13.41 -1.00 7.15
CA ALA A 45 -12.01 -0.68 6.92
C ALA A 45 -11.28 -1.90 6.33
N VAL A 46 -10.16 -1.64 5.66
CA VAL A 46 -9.29 -2.67 5.09
C VAL A 46 -7.85 -2.41 5.47
N ALA A 47 -7.12 -3.47 5.83
CA ALA A 47 -5.67 -3.44 5.99
C ALA A 47 -5.01 -4.21 4.85
N ILE A 48 -3.96 -3.63 4.28
CA ILE A 48 -3.12 -4.27 3.26
C ILE A 48 -1.89 -4.80 3.97
N MET A 49 -1.67 -6.10 3.91
CA MET A 49 -0.57 -6.79 4.58
C MET A 49 0.10 -7.75 3.61
N MET A 50 1.42 -7.86 3.69
CA MET A 50 2.17 -8.83 2.88
C MET A 50 2.00 -10.25 3.44
N ALA A 51 1.67 -11.21 2.58
CA ALA A 51 1.50 -12.62 2.97
C ALA A 51 2.82 -13.42 2.95
N ASP A 52 3.96 -12.73 3.06
CA ASP A 52 5.30 -13.33 3.04
C ASP A 52 5.96 -13.40 4.44
N GLY A 53 5.19 -13.11 5.48
CA GLY A 53 5.65 -13.13 6.86
C GLY A 53 6.53 -11.93 7.26
N SER A 54 6.71 -10.95 6.39
CA SER A 54 7.55 -9.77 6.68
C SER A 54 6.89 -8.80 7.66
N ASP A 55 5.58 -8.66 7.61
CA ASP A 55 4.80 -7.78 8.48
C ASP A 55 4.28 -8.53 9.71
N SER A 56 4.30 -7.90 10.88
CA SER A 56 3.77 -8.50 12.11
C SER A 56 2.25 -8.33 12.23
N PRO A 57 1.47 -9.41 12.35
CA PRO A 57 0.03 -9.31 12.55
C PRO A 57 -0.37 -8.57 13.83
N THR A 58 0.50 -8.54 14.84
CA THR A 58 0.23 -7.84 16.11
C THR A 58 0.11 -6.32 15.92
N ASP A 59 0.77 -5.77 14.91
CA ASP A 59 0.72 -4.34 14.61
C ASP A 59 -0.65 -3.89 14.05
N LEU A 60 -1.48 -4.84 13.57
CA LEU A 60 -2.88 -4.56 13.19
C LEU A 60 -3.72 -4.01 14.34
N VAL A 61 -3.41 -4.38 15.58
CA VAL A 61 -4.11 -3.86 16.76
C VAL A 61 -3.91 -2.35 16.90
N ALA A 62 -2.69 -1.88 16.62
CA ALA A 62 -2.39 -0.44 16.65
C ALA A 62 -3.15 0.30 15.52
N TYR A 63 -3.24 -0.27 14.33
CA TYR A 63 -4.03 0.30 13.22
C TYR A 63 -5.51 0.39 13.57
N PHE A 64 -6.06 -0.69 14.13
CA PHE A 64 -7.46 -0.71 14.56
C PHE A 64 -7.75 0.40 15.60
N ARG A 65 -6.86 0.60 16.57
CA ARG A 65 -7.01 1.67 17.58
C ARG A 65 -6.98 3.07 16.95
N LEU A 66 -6.12 3.32 15.94
CA LEU A 66 -6.12 4.58 15.22
C LEU A 66 -7.45 4.82 14.48
N LEU A 67 -7.96 3.81 13.79
CA LEU A 67 -9.24 3.92 13.11
C LEU A 67 -10.40 4.12 14.11
N GLN A 68 -10.37 3.45 15.28
CA GLN A 68 -11.35 3.70 16.35
C GLN A 68 -11.25 5.11 16.91
N ALA A 69 -10.04 5.68 17.01
CA ALA A 69 -9.82 7.05 17.47
C ALA A 69 -10.27 8.11 16.45
N GLY A 70 -10.82 7.71 15.31
CA GLY A 70 -11.40 8.62 14.32
C GLY A 70 -10.53 8.94 13.11
N TYR A 71 -9.30 8.43 13.05
CA TYR A 71 -8.47 8.59 11.85
C TYR A 71 -9.07 7.85 10.65
N ASP A 72 -8.91 8.42 9.47
CA ASP A 72 -9.35 7.81 8.20
C ASP A 72 -8.38 6.74 7.72
N CYS A 73 -7.08 6.93 8.01
CA CYS A 73 -6.00 6.02 7.62
C CYS A 73 -5.09 5.72 8.81
N ALA A 74 -4.50 4.52 8.80
CA ALA A 74 -3.46 4.11 9.72
C ALA A 74 -2.23 3.63 8.94
N PHE A 75 -1.09 4.29 9.13
CA PHE A 75 0.13 4.05 8.38
C PHE A 75 1.22 3.50 9.29
N GLY A 76 1.82 2.40 8.91
CA GLY A 76 2.96 1.82 9.61
C GLY A 76 4.28 2.42 9.15
N SER A 77 5.13 2.77 10.08
CA SER A 77 6.48 3.24 9.79
C SER A 77 7.54 2.32 10.39
N ARG A 78 8.47 1.89 9.54
CA ARG A 78 9.69 1.17 9.92
C ARG A 78 10.79 2.12 10.41
N PHE A 79 10.58 3.43 10.30
CA PHE A 79 11.62 4.46 10.47
C PHE A 79 11.34 5.41 11.63
N MET A 80 10.45 5.06 12.54
CA MET A 80 10.15 5.84 13.73
C MET A 80 10.60 5.12 15.01
N PRO A 81 10.78 5.82 16.14
CA PRO A 81 11.09 5.19 17.41
C PRO A 81 10.08 4.10 17.77
N GLY A 82 10.57 2.95 18.24
CA GLY A 82 9.75 1.78 18.56
C GLY A 82 9.58 0.78 17.41
N ALA A 83 9.90 1.14 16.18
CA ALA A 83 9.92 0.20 15.05
C ALA A 83 11.06 -0.81 15.19
N LYS A 84 10.79 -2.07 14.80
CA LYS A 84 11.78 -3.15 14.82
C LYS A 84 11.97 -3.69 13.41
N VAL A 85 13.15 -3.48 12.86
CA VAL A 85 13.48 -3.90 11.49
C VAL A 85 14.67 -4.85 11.54
N TYR A 86 14.45 -6.07 11.06
CA TYR A 86 15.42 -7.14 11.07
C TYR A 86 15.88 -7.49 9.65
N ASP A 87 17.16 -7.79 9.49
CA ASP A 87 17.80 -8.27 8.26
C ASP A 87 17.57 -7.40 7.01
N TYR A 88 17.41 -6.09 7.20
CA TYR A 88 17.24 -5.16 6.10
C TYR A 88 18.63 -4.76 5.52
N PRO A 89 18.92 -5.04 4.25
CA PRO A 89 20.20 -4.65 3.65
C PRO A 89 20.44 -3.15 3.74
N ARG A 90 21.59 -2.73 4.28
CA ARG A 90 21.89 -1.31 4.60
C ARG A 90 21.71 -0.38 3.40
N TYR A 91 22.16 -0.79 2.21
CA TYR A 91 22.03 0.03 1.00
C TYR A 91 20.56 0.26 0.61
N LYS A 92 19.71 -0.77 0.73
CA LYS A 92 18.27 -0.65 0.48
C LYS A 92 17.60 0.24 1.51
N LEU A 93 18.03 0.15 2.77
CA LEU A 93 17.52 0.98 3.85
C LEU A 93 17.80 2.47 3.57
N VAL A 94 19.06 2.81 3.23
CA VAL A 94 19.45 4.19 2.92
C VAL A 94 18.67 4.71 1.72
N LEU A 95 18.64 3.95 0.63
CA LEU A 95 17.90 4.35 -0.58
C LEU A 95 16.42 4.57 -0.28
N ASN A 96 15.81 3.67 0.49
CA ASN A 96 14.41 3.77 0.86
C ASN A 96 14.14 5.03 1.70
N ARG A 97 15.01 5.35 2.65
CA ARG A 97 14.91 6.59 3.46
C ARG A 97 15.05 7.84 2.61
N VAL A 98 15.99 7.86 1.66
CA VAL A 98 16.17 8.99 0.73
C VAL A 98 14.93 9.21 -0.13
N VAL A 99 14.38 8.14 -0.72
CA VAL A 99 13.14 8.21 -1.52
C VAL A 99 11.98 8.72 -0.67
N ASN A 100 11.78 8.18 0.52
CA ASN A 100 10.69 8.63 1.41
C ASN A 100 10.88 10.07 1.89
N LEU A 101 12.12 10.51 2.13
CA LEU A 101 12.41 11.90 2.44
C LEU A 101 12.04 12.83 1.26
N GLY A 102 12.41 12.46 0.04
CA GLY A 102 12.03 13.21 -1.18
C GLY A 102 10.52 13.33 -1.33
N ILE A 103 9.77 12.23 -1.16
CA ILE A 103 8.31 12.24 -1.21
C ILE A 103 7.73 13.12 -0.10
N ARG A 104 8.24 12.98 1.12
CA ARG A 104 7.80 13.79 2.27
C ARG A 104 7.97 15.29 2.04
N LEU A 105 9.12 15.70 1.50
CA LEU A 105 9.40 17.11 1.17
C LEU A 105 8.52 17.61 0.03
N LEU A 106 8.33 16.81 -1.01
CA LEU A 106 7.53 17.17 -2.17
C LEU A 106 6.05 17.39 -1.82
N PHE A 107 5.52 16.58 -0.93
CA PHE A 107 4.10 16.64 -0.53
C PHE A 107 3.85 17.34 0.81
N GLY A 108 4.88 17.72 1.55
CA GLY A 108 4.74 18.45 2.81
C GLY A 108 3.98 17.70 3.91
N HIS A 109 4.02 16.35 3.92
CA HIS A 109 3.31 15.53 4.90
C HIS A 109 4.25 14.96 5.98
N GLY A 110 3.69 14.53 7.13
CA GLY A 110 4.47 13.99 8.27
C GLY A 110 4.91 12.55 8.12
N TYR A 111 4.36 11.77 7.18
CA TYR A 111 4.62 10.35 7.05
C TYR A 111 5.99 10.06 6.39
N ASN A 112 6.81 9.25 7.05
CA ASN A 112 8.21 9.03 6.69
C ASN A 112 8.50 7.67 6.03
N ASP A 113 7.47 6.84 5.77
CA ASP A 113 7.61 5.51 5.18
C ASP A 113 6.50 5.21 4.14
N THR A 114 6.31 6.14 3.22
CA THR A 114 5.27 6.08 2.18
C THR A 114 5.34 4.80 1.34
N THR A 115 6.54 4.25 1.15
CA THR A 115 6.76 3.02 0.38
C THR A 115 6.41 1.73 1.13
N ASN A 116 6.12 1.79 2.43
CA ASN A 116 5.65 0.63 3.18
C ASN A 116 4.28 0.16 2.64
N ALA A 117 4.11 -1.16 2.45
CA ALA A 117 2.85 -1.72 2.00
C ALA A 117 1.81 -1.82 3.13
N PHE A 118 2.29 -2.06 4.36
CA PHE A 118 1.44 -2.30 5.51
C PHE A 118 0.74 -1.02 5.99
N LYS A 119 -0.53 -0.89 5.64
CA LYS A 119 -1.39 0.26 5.92
C LYS A 119 -2.84 -0.17 6.03
N ALA A 120 -3.64 0.62 6.76
CA ALA A 120 -5.08 0.43 6.81
C ALA A 120 -5.83 1.72 6.44
N TYR A 121 -7.02 1.55 5.89
CA TYR A 121 -7.85 2.62 5.36
C TYR A 121 -9.33 2.34 5.69
N ARG A 122 -10.09 3.37 6.01
CA ARG A 122 -11.55 3.26 6.03
C ARG A 122 -12.10 3.01 4.62
N ARG A 123 -13.26 2.37 4.54
CA ARG A 123 -13.96 2.13 3.26
C ARG A 123 -14.13 3.40 2.45
N VAL A 124 -14.62 4.47 3.08
CA VAL A 124 -14.85 5.76 2.43
C VAL A 124 -13.60 6.32 1.76
N VAL A 125 -12.42 6.10 2.36
CA VAL A 125 -11.14 6.52 1.75
C VAL A 125 -10.91 5.75 0.45
N ILE A 126 -11.01 4.41 0.50
CA ILE A 126 -10.78 3.55 -0.67
C ILE A 126 -11.74 3.87 -1.81
N GLU A 127 -13.00 4.15 -1.51
CA GLU A 127 -14.00 4.52 -2.49
C GLU A 127 -13.68 5.88 -3.15
N ASN A 128 -13.26 6.86 -2.35
CA ASN A 128 -13.05 8.21 -2.84
C ASN A 128 -11.67 8.47 -3.48
N ILE A 129 -10.66 7.60 -3.26
CA ILE A 129 -9.36 7.73 -3.92
C ILE A 129 -9.29 7.06 -5.30
N GLN A 130 -10.41 6.54 -5.79
CA GLN A 130 -10.49 5.99 -7.14
C GLN A 130 -10.32 7.10 -8.22
N PRO A 131 -9.95 6.74 -9.45
CA PRO A 131 -9.45 5.43 -9.87
C PRO A 131 -8.00 5.19 -9.39
N LEU A 132 -7.66 3.94 -9.07
CA LEU A 132 -6.28 3.54 -8.80
C LEU A 132 -5.57 3.24 -10.11
N LEU A 133 -4.41 3.86 -10.35
CA LEU A 133 -3.65 3.74 -11.59
C LEU A 133 -2.56 2.68 -11.52
N SER A 134 -2.07 2.39 -10.31
CA SER A 134 -0.94 1.49 -10.10
C SER A 134 -1.34 0.03 -10.18
N HIS A 135 -0.58 -0.75 -10.94
CA HIS A 135 -0.76 -2.19 -11.10
C HIS A 135 0.34 -3.03 -10.43
N HIS A 136 1.36 -2.37 -9.89
CA HIS A 136 2.55 -2.99 -9.28
C HIS A 136 2.79 -2.44 -7.86
N PHE A 137 4.00 -2.56 -7.35
CA PHE A 137 4.36 -2.05 -6.02
C PHE A 137 4.22 -0.53 -5.85
N ASN A 138 4.17 0.24 -6.92
CA ASN A 138 3.87 1.67 -6.87
C ASN A 138 2.49 2.00 -6.27
N LEU A 139 1.60 1.03 -6.17
CA LEU A 139 0.33 1.16 -5.44
C LEU A 139 0.55 1.49 -3.94
N THR A 140 1.66 1.02 -3.36
CA THR A 140 2.03 1.33 -1.95
C THR A 140 2.26 2.82 -1.71
N VAL A 141 2.60 3.56 -2.77
CA VAL A 141 2.80 5.01 -2.76
C VAL A 141 1.54 5.76 -3.21
N GLU A 142 0.82 5.23 -4.20
CA GLU A 142 -0.41 5.86 -4.71
C GLU A 142 -1.47 6.01 -3.62
N LEU A 143 -1.79 4.91 -2.91
CA LEU A 143 -2.84 4.90 -1.90
C LEU A 143 -2.63 5.98 -0.82
N PRO A 144 -1.50 6.03 -0.10
CA PRO A 144 -1.32 7.02 0.95
C PRO A 144 -1.19 8.45 0.39
N LEU A 145 -0.55 8.65 -0.76
CA LEU A 145 -0.41 10.00 -1.32
C LEU A 145 -1.76 10.57 -1.76
N LYS A 146 -2.59 9.81 -2.45
CA LYS A 146 -3.96 10.24 -2.80
C LYS A 146 -4.77 10.53 -1.54
N SER A 147 -4.69 9.67 -0.52
CA SER A 147 -5.40 9.89 0.75
C SER A 147 -4.99 11.22 1.39
N VAL A 148 -3.68 11.48 1.48
CA VAL A 148 -3.14 12.72 2.07
C VAL A 148 -3.53 13.95 1.24
N VAL A 149 -3.35 13.88 -0.08
CA VAL A 149 -3.63 15.02 -0.99
C VAL A 149 -5.11 15.36 -1.01
N ARG A 150 -5.98 14.36 -0.85
CA ARG A 150 -7.45 14.54 -0.80
C ARG A 150 -7.97 14.87 0.61
N GLY A 151 -7.09 15.17 1.58
CA GLY A 151 -7.47 15.71 2.89
C GLY A 151 -7.91 14.67 3.92
N TYR A 152 -7.63 13.37 3.73
CA TYR A 152 -7.94 12.36 4.73
C TYR A 152 -6.93 12.38 5.89
N SER A 153 -7.46 12.26 7.10
CA SER A 153 -6.66 12.19 8.32
C SER A 153 -5.93 10.85 8.42
N TYR A 154 -4.72 10.87 8.96
CA TYR A 154 -3.94 9.64 9.17
C TYR A 154 -3.16 9.66 10.47
N GLY A 155 -3.10 8.51 11.14
CA GLY A 155 -2.19 8.25 12.24
C GLY A 155 -1.02 7.39 11.80
N ILE A 156 0.15 7.57 12.45
CA ILE A 156 1.36 6.80 12.17
C ILE A 156 1.74 6.01 13.41
N VAL A 157 2.05 4.72 13.23
CA VAL A 157 2.54 3.84 14.30
C VAL A 157 3.83 3.14 13.89
N PRO A 158 4.72 2.84 14.86
CA PRO A 158 5.87 1.98 14.59
C PRO A 158 5.39 0.58 14.25
N VAL A 159 6.03 -0.03 13.24
CA VAL A 159 5.74 -1.42 12.85
C VAL A 159 6.98 -2.28 12.84
N SER A 160 6.80 -3.56 13.11
CA SER A 160 7.85 -4.56 13.01
C SER A 160 7.91 -5.14 11.61
N TRP A 161 9.12 -5.22 11.08
CA TRP A 161 9.35 -5.80 9.75
C TRP A 161 10.59 -6.69 9.76
N THR A 162 10.43 -7.88 9.22
CA THR A 162 11.53 -8.84 9.08
C THR A 162 11.73 -9.17 7.61
N ASN A 163 12.97 -9.21 7.16
CA ASN A 163 13.23 -9.65 5.79
C ASN A 163 12.80 -11.12 5.64
N ARG A 164 12.11 -11.40 4.54
CA ARG A 164 11.61 -12.76 4.28
C ARG A 164 12.77 -13.75 4.14
N GLU A 165 12.59 -14.94 4.68
CA GLU A 165 13.60 -16.02 4.64
C GLU A 165 13.67 -16.71 3.28
N ALA A 166 12.58 -16.73 2.51
CA ALA A 166 12.49 -17.42 1.23
C ALA A 166 11.87 -16.56 0.13
N GLY A 167 12.26 -16.84 -1.09
CA GLY A 167 11.72 -16.21 -2.31
C GLY A 167 12.62 -15.11 -2.89
N VAL A 168 12.48 -14.90 -4.20
CA VAL A 168 13.23 -13.86 -4.93
C VAL A 168 12.55 -12.52 -4.73
N ALA A 169 13.29 -11.51 -4.30
CA ALA A 169 12.81 -10.14 -4.28
C ALA A 169 12.52 -9.69 -5.72
N LYS A 170 11.24 -9.62 -6.08
CA LYS A 170 10.82 -9.09 -7.39
C LYS A 170 10.98 -7.57 -7.50
N PHE A 171 11.37 -6.91 -6.42
CA PHE A 171 11.72 -5.50 -6.46
C PHE A 171 13.12 -5.38 -7.06
N SER A 172 13.18 -5.05 -8.32
CA SER A 172 14.40 -4.64 -9.01
C SER A 172 14.37 -3.12 -9.15
N LEU A 173 15.50 -2.49 -8.91
CA LEU A 173 15.76 -1.08 -9.27
C LEU A 173 15.95 -0.94 -10.81
N SER A 174 15.18 -1.72 -11.57
CA SER A 174 15.16 -1.55 -13.02
C SER A 174 14.55 -0.19 -13.38
N ASN A 175 14.96 0.36 -14.51
CA ASN A 175 14.37 1.59 -15.05
C ASN A 175 12.83 1.53 -15.10
N GLU A 176 12.25 0.35 -15.35
CA GLU A 176 10.81 0.16 -15.33
C GLU A 176 10.17 0.37 -13.97
N THR A 177 10.79 -0.08 -12.89
CA THR A 177 10.25 0.11 -11.54
C THR A 177 10.33 1.58 -11.13
N GLY A 178 11.48 2.23 -11.36
CA GLY A 178 11.70 3.64 -11.07
C GLY A 178 10.72 4.55 -11.83
N SER A 179 10.51 4.31 -13.12
CA SER A 179 9.60 5.11 -13.94
C SER A 179 8.15 5.01 -13.48
N ARG A 180 7.70 3.83 -13.03
CA ARG A 180 6.34 3.65 -12.48
C ARG A 180 6.11 4.41 -11.18
N TYR A 181 7.10 4.45 -10.29
CA TYR A 181 7.04 5.27 -9.08
C TYR A 181 7.03 6.76 -9.41
N LEU A 182 7.93 7.19 -10.28
CA LEU A 182 8.01 8.59 -10.72
C LEU A 182 6.68 9.03 -11.37
N PHE A 183 6.11 8.21 -12.24
CA PHE A 183 4.83 8.48 -12.87
C PHE A 183 3.73 8.75 -11.83
N ILE A 184 3.60 7.88 -10.83
CA ILE A 184 2.52 8.04 -9.85
C ILE A 184 2.76 9.22 -8.90
N ILE A 185 4.01 9.47 -8.52
CA ILE A 185 4.39 10.65 -7.72
C ILE A 185 4.04 11.92 -8.49
N LEU A 186 4.42 12.01 -9.76
CA LEU A 186 4.13 13.16 -10.61
C LEU A 186 2.62 13.34 -10.81
N TYR A 187 1.89 12.26 -11.08
CA TYR A 187 0.44 12.31 -11.23
C TYR A 187 -0.24 12.90 -9.98
N VAL A 188 0.06 12.38 -8.79
CA VAL A 188 -0.54 12.88 -7.53
C VAL A 188 -0.06 14.30 -7.21
N PHE A 189 1.17 14.65 -7.57
CA PHE A 189 1.67 16.02 -7.44
C PHE A 189 0.89 17.01 -8.32
N LEU A 190 0.63 16.66 -9.57
CA LEU A 190 -0.19 17.45 -10.47
C LEU A 190 -1.65 17.53 -9.99
N GLU A 191 -2.22 16.42 -9.51
CA GLU A 191 -3.55 16.43 -8.89
C GLU A 191 -3.60 17.45 -7.76
N ARG A 192 -2.63 17.45 -6.84
CA ARG A 192 -2.57 18.39 -5.71
C ARG A 192 -2.59 19.87 -6.16
N HIS A 193 -1.87 20.21 -7.22
CA HIS A 193 -1.62 21.60 -7.59
C HIS A 193 -2.54 22.13 -8.70
N LEU A 194 -3.07 21.25 -9.56
CA LEU A 194 -3.83 21.64 -10.74
C LEU A 194 -5.32 21.29 -10.66
N SER A 195 -5.74 20.38 -9.78
CA SER A 195 -7.16 20.02 -9.64
C SER A 195 -8.00 21.05 -8.89
N ARG A 196 -7.37 22.09 -8.32
CA ARG A 196 -8.05 23.15 -7.57
C ARG A 196 -8.99 22.66 -6.46
N GLY A 197 -8.73 21.47 -5.92
CA GLY A 197 -9.54 20.88 -4.86
C GLY A 197 -10.69 19.98 -5.32
N ASP A 198 -10.88 19.76 -6.63
CA ASP A 198 -11.98 18.92 -7.16
C ASP A 198 -12.06 17.52 -6.56
N TYR A 199 -10.95 17.02 -6.03
CA TYR A 199 -10.87 15.70 -5.40
C TYR A 199 -10.75 15.76 -3.88
N HIS A 200 -10.81 16.94 -3.27
CA HIS A 200 -10.78 17.09 -1.83
C HIS A 200 -12.04 16.50 -1.19
N ARG A 201 -11.87 15.95 0.01
CA ARG A 201 -12.98 15.54 0.86
C ARG A 201 -13.88 16.75 1.09
N ASP A 202 -15.18 16.62 0.81
CA ASP A 202 -16.16 17.66 1.06
C ASP A 202 -16.15 18.06 2.54
N GLY A 203 -16.02 19.36 2.82
CA GLY A 203 -16.11 19.93 4.17
C GLY A 203 -14.78 20.27 4.85
N GLN A 204 -13.67 20.36 4.12
CA GLN A 204 -12.43 20.96 4.62
C GLN A 204 -12.01 22.17 3.81
#